data_f2e3f5d0e7ee10ec663f919ae2014996
#
_entry.id   f2e3f5d0e7ee10ec663f919ae2014996
#
_cell.length_a   1.000
_cell.length_b   1.000
_cell.length_c   1.000
_cell.angle_alpha   90.00
_cell.angle_beta   90.00
_cell.angle_gamma   90.00
#
_symmetry.space_group_name_H-M   'P 1'
#
loop_
_entity.id
_entity.type
_entity.pdbx_description
1 polymer ?
#
loop_
_entity_poly.entity_id
_entity_poly.type
_entity_poly.pdbx_seq_one_letter_code
_entity_poly.pdbx_strand_id
1 'polypeptide(L)'
;VGSEMCIRDRPYSIRSYSSWCVKDPDGKVWKFSYDSSIRCQYKSHGRCLDADSDYATEMVSPKLEYSEMGKLQEVVRCVKNAGAFVNSSCGMHVHVDASNHTPRSLKNALTIMYCKEDILFKALNVQTRRQDEYCQKVRPMVLEKIRRMPNSTITMEKFKRAWYEGNDGSSEHYNWTRYYALNLHSVFYRGTVEWRCFNSTLHAGRAKAYVNLCLAMSAQAINQRCSVMRKTVSDNELFTFRVWLVRMGLNGPEFKTTRDHLLANLEGDRAWRYDKDSYESLKKRHKSEHER
;
A
#
# COMPACT_ATOMS: atom_id res chain seq x y z
N VAL A 1 11.45 -20.10 -27.94
CA VAL A 1 10.04 -20.21 -28.32
C VAL A 1 9.35 -19.11 -27.54
N GLY A 2 9.12 -17.96 -28.22
CA GLY A 2 8.46 -16.83 -27.61
C GLY A 2 6.98 -17.14 -27.40
N SER A 3 6.49 -17.01 -26.18
CA SER A 3 5.06 -16.99 -25.91
C SER A 3 4.51 -15.62 -26.35
N GLU A 4 4.02 -15.53 -27.57
CA GLU A 4 3.17 -14.43 -27.99
C GLU A 4 1.91 -14.49 -27.14
N MET A 5 1.75 -13.50 -26.27
CA MET A 5 0.48 -13.27 -25.58
C MET A 5 -0.49 -12.68 -26.66
N CYS A 6 -1.21 -13.60 -27.32
CA CYS A 6 -2.22 -13.22 -28.30
C CYS A 6 -3.37 -12.52 -27.58
N ILE A 7 -3.38 -11.18 -27.64
CA ILE A 7 -4.56 -10.38 -27.36
C ILE A 7 -5.53 -10.62 -28.53
N ARG A 8 -6.35 -11.66 -28.43
CA ARG A 8 -7.27 -12.06 -29.52
C ARG A 8 -8.65 -11.36 -29.48
N ASP A 9 -8.96 -10.62 -28.42
CA ASP A 9 -10.24 -9.94 -28.34
C ASP A 9 -10.09 -8.45 -28.58
N ARG A 10 -10.91 -7.91 -29.50
CA ARG A 10 -10.96 -6.48 -29.77
C ARG A 10 -11.36 -5.74 -28.48
N PRO A 11 -10.60 -4.70 -28.08
CA PRO A 11 -11.00 -3.86 -26.97
C PRO A 11 -12.38 -3.26 -27.25
N TYR A 12 -13.27 -3.25 -26.26
CA TYR A 12 -14.56 -2.61 -26.36
C TYR A 12 -14.63 -1.37 -25.46
N SER A 13 -15.24 -0.30 -25.98
CA SER A 13 -15.43 0.94 -25.23
C SER A 13 -16.67 0.86 -24.35
N ILE A 14 -16.54 1.21 -23.08
CA ILE A 14 -17.67 1.42 -22.16
C ILE A 14 -17.92 2.92 -22.10
N ARG A 15 -19.15 3.34 -22.41
CA ARG A 15 -19.58 4.75 -22.53
C ARG A 15 -19.24 5.59 -21.30
N SER A 16 -18.70 6.74 -21.53
CA SER A 16 -18.54 8.07 -20.89
C SER A 16 -17.13 8.56 -20.60
N TYR A 17 -16.13 7.69 -20.45
CA TYR A 17 -14.71 8.02 -20.54
C TYR A 17 -14.06 6.91 -21.35
N SER A 18 -13.05 7.23 -22.18
CA SER A 18 -12.34 6.26 -23.02
C SER A 18 -11.75 5.15 -22.14
N SER A 19 -12.46 4.06 -22.01
CA SER A 19 -12.04 2.88 -21.23
C SER A 19 -11.88 1.70 -22.17
N TRP A 20 -10.76 1.03 -22.05
CA TRP A 20 -10.46 -0.19 -22.78
C TRP A 20 -10.47 -1.37 -21.82
N CYS A 21 -11.07 -2.46 -22.20
CA CYS A 21 -11.10 -3.70 -21.44
C CYS A 21 -10.41 -4.80 -22.24
N VAL A 22 -9.52 -5.52 -21.57
CA VAL A 22 -8.79 -6.65 -22.13
C VAL A 22 -9.10 -7.87 -21.29
N LYS A 23 -9.56 -8.95 -21.91
CA LYS A 23 -9.72 -10.23 -21.24
C LYS A 23 -8.41 -11.00 -21.30
N ASP A 24 -8.00 -11.57 -20.15
CA ASP A 24 -6.89 -12.51 -20.11
C ASP A 24 -7.37 -13.92 -20.55
N PRO A 25 -6.44 -14.88 -20.72
CA PRO A 25 -6.80 -16.24 -21.12
C PRO A 25 -7.80 -16.95 -20.18
N ASP A 26 -7.87 -16.54 -18.92
CA ASP A 26 -8.84 -17.09 -17.94
C ASP A 26 -10.16 -16.32 -17.93
N GLY A 27 -10.36 -15.38 -18.85
CA GLY A 27 -11.56 -14.58 -19.00
C GLY A 27 -11.70 -13.41 -18.03
N LYS A 28 -10.69 -13.15 -17.19
CA LYS A 28 -10.68 -11.99 -16.28
C LYS A 28 -10.42 -10.70 -17.03
N VAL A 29 -11.11 -9.63 -16.64
CA VAL A 29 -11.10 -8.35 -17.35
C VAL A 29 -10.14 -7.37 -16.68
N TRP A 30 -9.13 -6.96 -17.44
CA TRP A 30 -8.23 -5.85 -17.12
C TRP A 30 -8.76 -4.59 -17.76
N LYS A 31 -8.89 -3.51 -16.99
CA LYS A 31 -9.42 -2.24 -17.47
C LYS A 31 -8.31 -1.20 -17.55
N PHE A 32 -8.31 -0.44 -18.64
CA PHE A 32 -7.46 0.71 -18.87
C PHE A 32 -8.37 1.92 -19.07
N SER A 33 -8.27 2.92 -18.23
CA SER A 33 -9.14 4.10 -18.28
C SER A 33 -8.34 5.38 -18.05
N TYR A 34 -8.87 6.46 -18.63
CA TYR A 34 -8.33 7.79 -18.37
C TYR A 34 -8.43 8.14 -16.87
N ASP A 35 -7.36 8.73 -16.32
CA ASP A 35 -7.32 9.30 -14.97
C ASP A 35 -6.84 10.75 -15.05
N SER A 36 -7.73 11.69 -14.76
CA SER A 36 -7.46 13.13 -14.79
C SER A 36 -6.43 13.61 -13.76
N SER A 37 -6.08 12.81 -12.76
CA SER A 37 -5.06 13.14 -11.78
C SER A 37 -3.63 12.91 -12.29
N ILE A 38 -3.49 12.17 -13.41
CA ILE A 38 -2.20 11.87 -14.02
C ILE A 38 -1.76 13.03 -14.91
N ARG A 39 -0.55 13.55 -14.69
CA ARG A 39 0.07 14.48 -15.64
C ARG A 39 0.41 13.74 -16.93
N CYS A 40 -0.28 14.12 -18.01
CA CYS A 40 -0.14 13.50 -19.32
C CYS A 40 1.23 13.82 -19.92
N GLN A 41 1.99 12.78 -20.25
CA GLN A 41 3.33 12.93 -20.82
C GLN A 41 3.64 11.79 -21.79
N TYR A 42 4.43 12.08 -22.83
CA TYR A 42 5.03 11.06 -23.68
C TYR A 42 6.56 11.19 -23.71
N LYS A 43 7.23 10.14 -24.13
CA LYS A 43 8.70 10.12 -24.29
C LYS A 43 9.10 10.31 -25.73
N SER A 44 9.97 11.28 -25.99
CA SER A 44 10.59 11.49 -27.28
C SER A 44 12.08 11.77 -27.08
N HIS A 45 12.94 11.05 -27.80
CA HIS A 45 14.40 11.20 -27.75
C HIS A 45 14.97 11.24 -26.29
N GLY A 46 14.44 10.37 -25.43
CA GLY A 46 14.87 10.29 -24.02
C GLY A 46 14.34 11.39 -23.10
N ARG A 47 13.52 12.32 -23.58
CA ARG A 47 12.90 13.40 -22.80
C ARG A 47 11.40 13.12 -22.59
N CYS A 48 10.90 13.52 -21.41
CA CYS A 48 9.45 13.54 -21.16
C CYS A 48 8.90 14.90 -21.59
N LEU A 49 7.91 14.88 -22.47
CA LEU A 49 7.21 16.06 -22.96
C LEU A 49 5.74 15.98 -22.53
N ASP A 50 5.10 17.13 -22.29
CA ASP A 50 3.70 17.19 -21.96
C ASP A 50 2.84 16.74 -23.16
N ALA A 51 1.75 16.08 -22.87
CA ALA A 51 0.86 15.44 -23.84
C ALA A 51 -0.62 15.76 -23.52
N ASP A 52 -1.50 15.36 -24.42
CA ASP A 52 -2.94 15.41 -24.22
C ASP A 52 -3.47 14.24 -23.36
N SER A 53 -4.77 14.17 -23.16
CA SER A 53 -5.44 13.19 -22.31
C SER A 53 -5.26 11.73 -22.73
N ASP A 54 -4.88 11.46 -23.96
CA ASP A 54 -4.69 10.09 -24.47
C ASP A 54 -3.46 9.41 -23.85
N TYR A 55 -2.57 10.20 -23.23
CA TYR A 55 -1.36 9.74 -22.56
C TYR A 55 -1.50 9.60 -21.01
N ALA A 56 -2.73 9.58 -20.48
CA ALA A 56 -3.00 9.41 -19.05
C ALA A 56 -3.90 8.19 -18.82
N THR A 57 -3.29 7.05 -18.52
CA THR A 57 -4.02 5.80 -18.36
C THR A 57 -3.78 5.18 -16.99
N GLU A 58 -4.87 4.87 -16.28
CA GLU A 58 -4.88 4.00 -15.11
C GLU A 58 -5.16 2.55 -15.55
N MET A 59 -4.33 1.61 -15.10
CA MET A 59 -4.58 0.18 -15.26
C MET A 59 -5.22 -0.38 -13.99
N VAL A 60 -6.40 -0.97 -14.12
CA VAL A 60 -7.14 -1.63 -13.03
C VAL A 60 -7.16 -3.13 -13.26
N SER A 61 -6.62 -3.89 -12.31
CA SER A 61 -6.67 -5.36 -12.36
C SER A 61 -8.07 -5.88 -12.04
N PRO A 62 -8.42 -7.08 -12.50
CA PRO A 62 -9.52 -7.83 -11.92
C PRO A 62 -9.23 -8.20 -10.47
N LYS A 63 -10.20 -8.79 -9.76
CA LYS A 63 -9.96 -9.44 -8.47
C LYS A 63 -9.03 -10.63 -8.69
N LEU A 64 -7.89 -10.61 -8.04
CA LEU A 64 -6.86 -11.63 -8.14
C LEU A 64 -6.71 -12.38 -6.82
N GLU A 65 -6.53 -13.69 -6.91
CA GLU A 65 -6.08 -14.51 -5.80
C GLU A 65 -4.56 -14.41 -5.63
N TYR A 66 -4.05 -14.76 -4.45
CA TYR A 66 -2.60 -14.72 -4.20
C TYR A 66 -1.79 -15.62 -5.16
N SER A 67 -2.34 -16.75 -5.54
CA SER A 67 -1.77 -17.67 -6.55
C SER A 67 -1.58 -17.03 -7.92
N GLU A 68 -2.28 -15.95 -8.21
CA GLU A 68 -2.23 -15.22 -9.48
C GLU A 68 -1.22 -14.05 -9.50
N MET A 69 -0.37 -13.94 -8.46
CA MET A 69 0.68 -12.90 -8.43
C MET A 69 1.63 -12.95 -9.62
N GLY A 70 1.86 -14.15 -10.18
CA GLY A 70 2.62 -14.32 -11.42
C GLY A 70 2.00 -13.59 -12.60
N LYS A 71 0.68 -13.68 -12.75
CA LYS A 71 -0.10 -13.00 -13.79
C LYS A 71 -0.01 -11.47 -13.65
N LEU A 72 -0.20 -10.92 -12.44
CA LEU A 72 0.00 -9.49 -12.20
C LEU A 72 1.40 -9.03 -12.65
N GLN A 73 2.42 -9.79 -12.30
CA GLN A 73 3.79 -9.46 -12.66
C GLN A 73 4.03 -9.50 -14.17
N GLU A 74 3.40 -10.44 -14.87
CA GLU A 74 3.46 -10.56 -16.32
C GLU A 74 2.80 -9.36 -17.00
N VAL A 75 1.57 -9.01 -16.61
CA VAL A 75 0.85 -7.83 -17.16
C VAL A 75 1.65 -6.55 -16.94
N VAL A 76 2.23 -6.36 -15.74
CA VAL A 76 3.09 -5.17 -15.48
C VAL A 76 4.30 -5.13 -16.42
N ARG A 77 4.92 -6.30 -16.72
CA ARG A 77 6.04 -6.37 -17.69
C ARG A 77 5.56 -6.06 -19.12
N CYS A 78 4.41 -6.61 -19.52
CA CYS A 78 3.83 -6.34 -20.84
C CYS A 78 3.55 -4.86 -21.04
N VAL A 79 2.91 -4.21 -20.08
CA VAL A 79 2.63 -2.76 -20.13
C VAL A 79 3.93 -1.95 -20.22
N LYS A 80 4.94 -2.32 -19.43
CA LYS A 80 6.26 -1.69 -19.52
C LYS A 80 6.92 -1.87 -20.88
N ASN A 81 6.88 -3.09 -21.42
CA ASN A 81 7.50 -3.42 -22.71
C ASN A 81 6.76 -2.77 -23.89
N ALA A 82 5.47 -2.48 -23.73
CA ALA A 82 4.68 -1.70 -24.67
C ALA A 82 5.02 -0.19 -24.68
N GLY A 83 6.00 0.23 -23.86
CA GLY A 83 6.49 1.61 -23.84
C GLY A 83 5.87 2.50 -22.75
N ALA A 84 4.97 1.97 -21.92
CA ALA A 84 4.43 2.74 -20.81
C ALA A 84 5.51 3.13 -19.80
N PHE A 85 5.32 4.28 -19.16
CA PHE A 85 6.17 4.76 -18.08
C PHE A 85 5.32 5.44 -16.99
N VAL A 86 5.91 5.67 -15.83
CA VAL A 86 5.28 6.36 -14.71
C VAL A 86 6.02 7.65 -14.40
N ASN A 87 5.29 8.65 -13.94
CA ASN A 87 5.85 9.91 -13.45
C ASN A 87 5.42 10.17 -11.99
N SER A 88 5.79 11.33 -11.45
CA SER A 88 5.55 11.69 -10.05
C SER A 88 4.06 11.86 -9.68
N SER A 89 3.17 12.02 -10.65
CA SER A 89 1.73 12.10 -10.40
C SER A 89 1.07 10.73 -10.28
N CYS A 90 1.74 9.66 -10.77
CA CYS A 90 1.17 8.32 -10.77
C CYS A 90 1.27 7.66 -9.39
N GLY A 91 0.19 7.03 -8.94
CA GLY A 91 0.14 6.20 -7.75
C GLY A 91 -0.20 4.75 -8.06
N MET A 92 0.10 3.85 -7.12
CA MET A 92 -0.43 2.49 -7.12
C MET A 92 -1.30 2.31 -5.89
N HIS A 93 -2.52 1.83 -6.08
CA HIS A 93 -3.44 1.51 -5.01
C HIS A 93 -3.62 0.00 -4.93
N VAL A 94 -3.67 -0.53 -3.71
CA VAL A 94 -3.90 -1.96 -3.46
C VAL A 94 -5.18 -2.10 -2.65
N HIS A 95 -6.16 -2.78 -3.24
CA HIS A 95 -7.41 -3.13 -2.59
C HIS A 95 -7.34 -4.57 -2.08
N VAL A 96 -7.53 -4.75 -0.78
CA VAL A 96 -7.63 -6.06 -0.13
C VAL A 96 -9.06 -6.28 0.30
N ASP A 97 -9.61 -7.46 0.06
CA ASP A 97 -10.98 -7.81 0.46
C ASP A 97 -11.18 -7.56 1.96
N ALA A 98 -12.26 -6.85 2.30
CA ALA A 98 -12.60 -6.51 3.66
C ALA A 98 -13.56 -7.48 4.34
N SER A 99 -14.01 -8.54 3.67
CA SER A 99 -15.00 -9.50 4.19
C SER A 99 -14.57 -10.15 5.51
N ASN A 100 -13.27 -10.38 5.68
CA ASN A 100 -12.68 -10.94 6.91
C ASN A 100 -12.36 -9.89 7.98
N HIS A 101 -12.59 -8.61 7.69
CA HIS A 101 -12.33 -7.56 8.65
C HIS A 101 -13.54 -7.31 9.56
N THR A 102 -13.27 -7.22 10.86
CA THR A 102 -14.23 -6.80 11.89
C THR A 102 -13.93 -5.35 12.31
N PRO A 103 -14.83 -4.66 13.02
CA PRO A 103 -14.55 -3.32 13.57
C PRO A 103 -13.25 -3.28 14.40
N ARG A 104 -12.96 -4.35 15.14
CA ARG A 104 -11.71 -4.51 15.91
C ARG A 104 -10.50 -4.57 14.99
N SER A 105 -10.54 -5.37 13.93
CA SER A 105 -9.41 -5.49 13.01
C SER A 105 -9.20 -4.23 12.18
N LEU A 106 -10.25 -3.50 11.80
CA LEU A 106 -10.13 -2.18 11.16
C LEU A 106 -9.49 -1.14 12.11
N LYS A 107 -9.88 -1.16 13.40
CA LYS A 107 -9.22 -0.37 14.44
C LYS A 107 -7.74 -0.72 14.59
N ASN A 108 -7.40 -2.02 14.52
CA ASN A 108 -6.01 -2.48 14.55
C ASN A 108 -5.25 -2.00 13.30
N ALA A 109 -5.82 -2.13 12.09
CA ALA A 109 -5.21 -1.66 10.84
C ALA A 109 -4.89 -0.17 10.90
N LEU A 110 -5.85 0.63 11.37
CA LEU A 110 -5.68 2.07 11.54
C LEU A 110 -4.56 2.40 12.53
N THR A 111 -4.49 1.69 13.66
CA THR A 111 -3.46 1.89 14.68
C THR A 111 -2.08 1.44 14.20
N ILE A 112 -2.00 0.30 13.49
CA ILE A 112 -0.75 -0.18 12.87
C ILE A 112 -0.25 0.86 11.87
N MET A 113 -1.14 1.35 10.99
CA MET A 113 -0.78 2.38 10.02
C MET A 113 -0.24 3.61 10.72
N TYR A 114 -0.96 4.18 11.68
CA TYR A 114 -0.49 5.34 12.45
C TYR A 114 0.87 5.13 13.10
N CYS A 115 1.09 3.96 13.71
CA CYS A 115 2.36 3.67 14.39
C CYS A 115 3.54 3.51 13.44
N LYS A 116 3.28 3.15 12.19
CA LYS A 116 4.30 2.81 11.19
C LYS A 116 4.39 3.81 10.04
N GLU A 117 3.44 4.73 9.89
CA GLU A 117 3.35 5.57 8.69
C GLU A 117 4.64 6.38 8.43
N ASP A 118 5.34 6.85 9.47
CA ASP A 118 6.55 7.66 9.28
C ASP A 118 7.68 6.83 8.64
N ILE A 119 7.99 5.67 9.25
CA ILE A 119 9.01 4.76 8.71
C ILE A 119 8.55 4.10 7.40
N LEU A 120 7.25 3.84 7.26
CA LEU A 120 6.68 3.27 6.04
C LEU A 120 6.79 4.24 4.86
N PHE A 121 6.46 5.51 5.06
CA PHE A 121 6.56 6.53 4.02
C PHE A 121 8.01 6.75 3.57
N LYS A 122 8.94 6.69 4.51
CA LYS A 122 10.38 6.74 4.21
C LYS A 122 10.83 5.49 3.43
N ALA A 123 10.45 4.28 3.89
CA ALA A 123 10.77 3.03 3.23
C ALA A 123 10.23 2.96 1.79
N LEU A 124 9.04 3.48 1.56
CA LEU A 124 8.41 3.53 0.24
C LEU A 124 8.84 4.75 -0.59
N ASN A 125 9.63 5.67 -0.01
CA ASN A 125 10.01 6.94 -0.61
C ASN A 125 8.78 7.68 -1.17
N VAL A 126 7.72 7.79 -0.35
CA VAL A 126 6.47 8.41 -0.77
C VAL A 126 6.70 9.89 -1.06
N GLN A 127 6.38 10.32 -2.26
CA GLN A 127 6.60 11.71 -2.67
C GLN A 127 5.77 12.68 -1.84
N THR A 128 6.35 13.82 -1.45
CA THR A 128 5.71 14.82 -0.60
C THR A 128 4.36 15.26 -1.15
N ARG A 129 4.28 15.61 -2.43
CA ARG A 129 3.01 15.97 -3.06
C ARG A 129 1.92 14.91 -2.87
N ARG A 130 2.27 13.63 -2.97
CA ARG A 130 1.31 12.55 -2.75
C ARG A 130 0.87 12.45 -1.29
N GLN A 131 1.78 12.72 -0.35
CA GLN A 131 1.46 12.75 1.08
C GLN A 131 0.45 13.86 1.41
N ASP A 132 0.55 14.99 0.73
CA ASP A 132 -0.30 16.15 0.97
C ASP A 132 -1.68 16.03 0.28
N GLU A 133 -1.75 15.43 -0.91
CA GLU A 133 -2.95 15.45 -1.74
C GLU A 133 -3.69 14.08 -1.79
N TYR A 134 -2.97 12.95 -1.88
CA TYR A 134 -3.56 11.67 -2.29
C TYR A 134 -3.39 10.52 -1.30
N CYS A 135 -2.47 10.63 -0.34
CA CYS A 135 -2.22 9.60 0.66
C CYS A 135 -1.82 10.20 2.01
N GLN A 136 -2.68 11.08 2.52
CA GLN A 136 -2.47 11.79 3.78
C GLN A 136 -2.39 10.83 4.97
N LYS A 137 -1.66 11.24 5.99
CA LYS A 137 -1.68 10.54 7.28
C LYS A 137 -3.05 10.67 7.92
N VAL A 138 -3.45 9.64 8.66
CA VAL A 138 -4.74 9.66 9.37
C VAL A 138 -4.74 10.77 10.41
N ARG A 139 -5.85 11.52 10.48
CA ARG A 139 -6.03 12.58 11.47
C ARG A 139 -6.00 12.01 12.89
N PRO A 140 -5.20 12.57 13.79
CA PRO A 140 -5.10 12.08 15.17
C PRO A 140 -6.46 12.03 15.89
N MET A 141 -7.36 12.98 15.61
CA MET A 141 -8.67 13.05 16.23
C MET A 141 -9.58 11.86 15.84
N VAL A 142 -9.59 11.47 14.58
CA VAL A 142 -10.35 10.28 14.10
C VAL A 142 -9.80 9.02 14.75
N LEU A 143 -8.46 8.89 14.75
CA LEU A 143 -7.77 7.76 15.38
C LEU A 143 -8.12 7.68 16.88
N GLU A 144 -8.08 8.79 17.59
CA GLU A 144 -8.35 8.83 19.04
C GLU A 144 -9.81 8.46 19.36
N LYS A 145 -10.78 8.94 18.58
CA LYS A 145 -12.19 8.53 18.71
C LYS A 145 -12.36 7.02 18.57
N ILE A 146 -11.76 6.45 17.52
CA ILE A 146 -11.85 5.01 17.23
C ILE A 146 -11.10 4.20 18.31
N ARG A 147 -9.94 4.66 18.74
CA ARG A 147 -9.13 4.00 19.76
C ARG A 147 -9.84 3.87 21.11
N ARG A 148 -10.56 4.89 21.53
CA ARG A 148 -11.31 4.90 22.80
C ARG A 148 -12.48 3.91 22.84
N MET A 149 -12.93 3.41 21.69
CA MET A 149 -14.01 2.42 21.68
C MET A 149 -13.50 1.08 22.20
N PRO A 150 -14.13 0.49 23.24
CA PRO A 150 -13.73 -0.85 23.72
C PRO A 150 -13.96 -1.91 22.64
N ASN A 151 -13.06 -2.87 22.54
CA ASN A 151 -13.17 -3.95 21.55
C ASN A 151 -14.42 -4.84 21.74
N SER A 152 -14.95 -4.88 22.97
CA SER A 152 -16.18 -5.63 23.30
C SER A 152 -17.48 -4.96 22.80
N THR A 153 -17.45 -3.66 22.56
CA THR A 153 -18.66 -2.88 22.24
C THR A 153 -18.59 -2.13 20.91
N ILE A 154 -17.46 -2.19 20.23
CA ILE A 154 -17.28 -1.57 18.92
C ILE A 154 -18.08 -2.35 17.86
N THR A 155 -18.95 -1.65 17.14
CA THR A 155 -19.71 -2.17 16.00
C THR A 155 -19.26 -1.48 14.71
N MET A 156 -19.59 -2.08 13.57
CA MET A 156 -19.27 -1.48 12.26
C MET A 156 -19.91 -0.09 12.11
N GLU A 157 -21.14 0.07 12.62
CA GLU A 157 -21.85 1.33 12.59
C GLU A 157 -21.18 2.42 13.45
N LYS A 158 -20.76 2.06 14.68
CA LYS A 158 -20.01 2.99 15.54
C LYS A 158 -18.67 3.37 14.92
N PHE A 159 -17.97 2.40 14.31
CA PHE A 159 -16.71 2.63 13.61
C PHE A 159 -16.93 3.59 12.43
N LYS A 160 -17.91 3.32 11.57
CA LYS A 160 -18.28 4.14 10.42
C LYS A 160 -18.60 5.59 10.84
N ARG A 161 -19.43 5.75 11.85
CA ARG A 161 -19.79 7.08 12.39
C ARG A 161 -18.57 7.86 12.92
N ALA A 162 -17.62 7.17 13.55
CA ALA A 162 -16.39 7.81 14.02
C ALA A 162 -15.45 8.18 12.85
N TRP A 163 -15.35 7.32 11.84
CA TRP A 163 -14.56 7.55 10.64
C TRP A 163 -15.00 8.82 9.90
N TYR A 164 -16.30 9.00 9.74
CA TYR A 164 -16.90 10.17 9.07
C TYR A 164 -17.19 11.34 10.01
N GLU A 165 -16.68 11.32 11.24
CA GLU A 165 -16.82 12.39 12.22
C GLU A 165 -18.29 12.78 12.54
N GLY A 166 -19.21 11.83 12.41
CA GLY A 166 -20.63 11.98 12.75
C GLY A 166 -21.57 12.05 11.55
N ASN A 167 -21.08 12.40 10.37
CA ASN A 167 -21.86 12.38 9.12
C ASN A 167 -21.69 11.04 8.42
N ASP A 168 -22.71 10.56 7.69
CA ASP A 168 -22.56 9.36 6.87
C ASP A 168 -22.15 9.74 5.45
N GLY A 169 -20.85 9.66 5.18
CA GLY A 169 -20.28 9.87 3.86
C GLY A 169 -20.09 8.57 3.06
N SER A 170 -20.63 7.43 3.52
CA SER A 170 -20.36 6.12 2.94
C SER A 170 -20.84 5.93 1.51
N SER A 171 -21.87 6.67 1.08
CA SER A 171 -22.39 6.67 -0.30
C SER A 171 -21.70 7.67 -1.23
N GLU A 172 -20.85 8.56 -0.71
CA GLU A 172 -20.21 9.61 -1.48
C GLU A 172 -18.99 9.06 -2.22
N HIS A 173 -19.04 8.96 -3.55
CA HIS A 173 -17.91 8.47 -4.35
C HIS A 173 -16.60 9.24 -4.10
N TYR A 174 -16.68 10.55 -3.94
CA TYR A 174 -15.52 11.44 -3.73
C TYR A 174 -15.39 11.94 -2.30
N ASN A 175 -15.82 11.15 -1.30
CA ASN A 175 -15.63 11.53 0.10
C ASN A 175 -14.14 11.79 0.39
N TRP A 176 -13.84 12.90 1.07
CA TRP A 176 -12.47 13.35 1.32
C TRP A 176 -11.64 12.36 2.14
N THR A 177 -12.26 11.50 2.95
CA THR A 177 -11.58 10.46 3.73
C THR A 177 -10.91 9.40 2.87
N ARG A 178 -11.25 9.34 1.57
CA ARG A 178 -10.58 8.45 0.60
C ARG A 178 -9.10 8.80 0.39
N TYR A 179 -8.69 10.02 0.69
CA TYR A 179 -7.33 10.50 0.49
C TYR A 179 -6.36 10.16 1.62
N TYR A 180 -6.77 9.38 2.60
CA TYR A 180 -5.84 8.81 3.56
C TYR A 180 -5.01 7.68 2.93
N ALA A 181 -3.76 7.54 3.40
CA ALA A 181 -2.85 6.46 2.97
C ALA A 181 -3.42 5.06 3.23
N LEU A 182 -4.17 4.90 4.31
CA LEU A 182 -5.07 3.78 4.57
C LEU A 182 -6.51 4.29 4.41
N ASN A 183 -7.09 4.04 3.25
CA ASN A 183 -8.45 4.45 2.93
C ASN A 183 -9.47 3.41 3.42
N LEU A 184 -10.10 3.68 4.56
CA LEU A 184 -11.19 2.84 5.09
C LEU A 184 -12.58 3.28 4.60
N HIS A 185 -12.71 4.42 3.90
CA HIS A 185 -13.94 4.73 3.16
C HIS A 185 -14.26 3.63 2.14
N SER A 186 -13.22 3.04 1.53
CA SER A 186 -13.37 1.92 0.58
C SER A 186 -14.03 0.68 1.21
N VAL A 187 -13.92 0.48 2.53
CA VAL A 187 -14.61 -0.61 3.23
C VAL A 187 -16.13 -0.47 3.13
N PHE A 188 -16.62 0.76 3.33
CA PHE A 188 -18.06 1.06 3.32
C PHE A 188 -18.61 1.23 1.90
N TYR A 189 -17.79 1.72 0.97
CA TYR A 189 -18.21 2.02 -0.40
C TYR A 189 -18.01 0.85 -1.36
N ARG A 190 -16.93 0.05 -1.20
CA ARG A 190 -16.52 -1.02 -2.14
C ARG A 190 -16.32 -2.39 -1.50
N GLY A 191 -16.38 -2.50 -0.17
CA GLY A 191 -16.08 -3.75 0.54
C GLY A 191 -14.59 -4.12 0.57
N THR A 192 -13.68 -3.15 0.43
CA THR A 192 -12.23 -3.39 0.41
C THR A 192 -11.49 -2.44 1.34
N VAL A 193 -10.40 -2.89 1.96
CA VAL A 193 -9.39 -2.03 2.58
C VAL A 193 -8.44 -1.55 1.47
N GLU A 194 -8.32 -0.25 1.28
CA GLU A 194 -7.48 0.32 0.23
C GLU A 194 -6.22 0.96 0.82
N TRP A 195 -5.06 0.54 0.29
CA TRP A 195 -3.75 1.10 0.63
C TRP A 195 -3.27 1.99 -0.51
N ARG A 196 -3.04 3.30 -0.23
CA ARG A 196 -2.76 4.33 -1.23
C ARG A 196 -1.34 4.91 -1.18
N CYS A 197 -0.52 4.46 -0.25
CA CYS A 197 0.79 5.06 0.05
C CYS A 197 1.91 4.68 -0.93
N PHE A 198 1.61 4.08 -2.07
CA PHE A 198 2.65 3.65 -3.02
C PHE A 198 2.77 4.62 -4.20
N ASN A 199 4.00 5.03 -4.51
CA ASN A 199 4.30 5.59 -5.83
C ASN A 199 4.05 4.51 -6.87
N SER A 200 3.59 4.89 -8.06
CA SER A 200 3.38 3.93 -9.14
C SER A 200 4.69 3.29 -9.59
N THR A 201 4.60 2.07 -10.11
CA THR A 201 5.77 1.32 -10.58
C THR A 201 5.40 0.36 -11.70
N LEU A 202 6.26 0.28 -12.71
CA LEU A 202 6.25 -0.77 -13.74
C LEU A 202 7.35 -1.81 -13.49
N HIS A 203 7.87 -1.88 -12.28
CA HIS A 203 8.76 -2.96 -11.84
C HIS A 203 7.94 -4.07 -11.18
N ALA A 204 7.77 -5.19 -11.88
CA ALA A 204 6.92 -6.31 -11.47
C ALA A 204 7.21 -6.86 -10.06
N GLY A 205 8.49 -6.92 -9.66
CA GLY A 205 8.90 -7.33 -8.31
C GLY A 205 8.49 -6.32 -7.23
N ARG A 206 8.54 -5.03 -7.54
CA ARG A 206 8.11 -3.97 -6.62
C ARG A 206 6.59 -3.96 -6.47
N ALA A 207 5.84 -4.13 -7.57
CA ALA A 207 4.39 -4.26 -7.51
C ALA A 207 3.96 -5.44 -6.62
N LYS A 208 4.59 -6.63 -6.81
CA LYS A 208 4.38 -7.79 -5.92
C LYS A 208 4.73 -7.48 -4.46
N ALA A 209 5.83 -6.74 -4.21
CA ALA A 209 6.23 -6.39 -2.85
C ALA A 209 5.20 -5.50 -2.15
N TYR A 210 4.58 -4.57 -2.87
CA TYR A 210 3.51 -3.72 -2.33
C TYR A 210 2.26 -4.52 -1.98
N VAL A 211 1.83 -5.44 -2.85
CA VAL A 211 0.70 -6.33 -2.56
C VAL A 211 1.00 -7.21 -1.35
N ASN A 212 2.18 -7.83 -1.28
CA ASN A 212 2.59 -8.65 -0.14
C ASN A 212 2.56 -7.87 1.18
N LEU A 213 3.02 -6.61 1.17
CA LEU A 213 2.97 -5.75 2.34
C LEU A 213 1.53 -5.49 2.79
N CYS A 214 0.62 -5.14 1.87
CA CYS A 214 -0.79 -4.88 2.18
C CYS A 214 -1.49 -6.11 2.77
N LEU A 215 -1.26 -7.28 2.18
CA LEU A 215 -1.81 -8.54 2.68
C LEU A 215 -1.27 -8.87 4.09
N ALA A 216 0.04 -8.70 4.31
CA ALA A 216 0.66 -8.93 5.62
C ALA A 216 0.15 -7.96 6.69
N MET A 217 -0.03 -6.67 6.35
CA MET A 217 -0.61 -5.67 7.27
C MET A 217 -2.08 -5.97 7.59
N SER A 218 -2.88 -6.39 6.60
CA SER A 218 -4.25 -6.83 6.80
C SER A 218 -4.32 -8.07 7.68
N ALA A 219 -3.49 -9.08 7.43
CA ALA A 219 -3.40 -10.29 8.24
C ALA A 219 -2.97 -9.97 9.69
N GLN A 220 -1.99 -9.10 9.88
CA GLN A 220 -1.59 -8.64 11.21
C GLN A 220 -2.77 -7.98 11.94
N ALA A 221 -3.51 -7.10 11.27
CA ALA A 221 -4.64 -6.40 11.85
C ALA A 221 -5.77 -7.36 12.27
N ILE A 222 -6.01 -8.41 11.50
CA ILE A 222 -7.03 -9.43 11.78
C ILE A 222 -6.60 -10.30 12.98
N ASN A 223 -5.36 -10.77 12.98
CA ASN A 223 -4.87 -11.78 13.92
C ASN A 223 -4.52 -11.21 15.30
N GLN A 224 -4.11 -9.94 15.40
CA GLN A 224 -3.75 -9.39 16.70
C GLN A 224 -4.98 -8.99 17.54
N ARG A 225 -4.91 -9.25 18.86
CA ARG A 225 -6.02 -8.94 19.78
C ARG A 225 -6.19 -7.43 19.98
N CYS A 226 -5.09 -6.71 20.06
CA CYS A 226 -5.08 -5.24 20.22
C CYS A 226 -3.80 -4.66 19.60
N SER A 227 -3.79 -3.37 19.39
CA SER A 227 -2.63 -2.62 18.94
C SER A 227 -2.27 -1.53 19.94
N VAL A 228 -0.98 -1.35 20.17
CA VAL A 228 -0.44 -0.30 21.03
C VAL A 228 -0.19 0.93 20.18
N MET A 229 -0.70 2.07 20.62
CA MET A 229 -0.55 3.35 19.91
C MET A 229 0.75 4.04 20.32
N ARG A 230 1.85 3.54 19.77
CA ARG A 230 3.17 4.13 19.94
C ARG A 230 3.84 4.29 18.59
N LYS A 231 4.16 5.52 18.23
CA LYS A 231 4.96 5.80 17.02
C LYS A 231 6.26 5.02 17.04
N THR A 232 6.64 4.49 15.91
CA THR A 232 7.92 3.82 15.74
C THR A 232 9.01 4.88 15.57
N VAL A 233 9.89 4.96 16.54
CA VAL A 233 11.11 5.78 16.50
C VAL A 233 12.30 4.84 16.60
N SER A 234 13.31 5.02 15.78
CA SER A 234 14.49 4.17 15.76
C SER A 234 15.69 4.88 15.16
N ASP A 235 16.84 4.70 15.79
CA ASP A 235 18.14 5.15 15.26
C ASP A 235 18.65 4.24 14.12
N ASN A 236 18.10 3.02 14.02
CA ASN A 236 18.34 2.09 12.92
C ASN A 236 16.99 1.68 12.31
N GLU A 237 16.50 2.51 11.38
CA GLU A 237 15.21 2.31 10.75
C GLU A 237 15.18 1.05 9.88
N LEU A 238 16.28 0.74 9.19
CA LEU A 238 16.38 -0.43 8.34
C LEU A 238 16.21 -1.73 9.14
N PHE A 239 16.90 -1.87 10.28
CA PHE A 239 16.72 -3.01 11.18
C PHE A 239 15.32 -3.08 11.73
N THR A 240 14.79 -1.97 12.22
CA THR A 240 13.46 -1.89 12.84
C THR A 240 12.36 -2.27 11.86
N PHE A 241 12.43 -1.75 10.64
CA PHE A 241 11.45 -2.06 9.59
C PHE A 241 11.58 -3.51 9.12
N ARG A 242 12.80 -4.02 8.94
CA ARG A 242 13.05 -5.44 8.61
C ARG A 242 12.45 -6.37 9.67
N VAL A 243 12.68 -6.10 10.96
CA VAL A 243 12.12 -6.91 12.06
C VAL A 243 10.59 -6.90 12.00
N TRP A 244 9.98 -5.76 11.72
CA TRP A 244 8.53 -5.69 11.57
C TRP A 244 8.03 -6.52 10.39
N LEU A 245 8.67 -6.44 9.22
CA LEU A 245 8.32 -7.27 8.05
C LEU A 245 8.38 -8.77 8.38
N VAL A 246 9.44 -9.21 9.04
CA VAL A 246 9.63 -10.61 9.46
C VAL A 246 8.53 -11.05 10.44
N ARG A 247 8.19 -10.19 11.41
CA ARG A 247 7.11 -10.46 12.40
C ARG A 247 5.72 -10.52 11.78
N MET A 248 5.50 -9.85 10.66
CA MET A 248 4.25 -9.95 9.89
C MET A 248 4.17 -11.22 9.03
N GLY A 249 5.19 -12.08 9.04
CA GLY A 249 5.23 -13.29 8.23
C GLY A 249 5.94 -13.13 6.89
N LEU A 250 6.43 -11.94 6.53
CA LEU A 250 7.25 -11.74 5.33
C LEU A 250 8.67 -12.26 5.56
N ASN A 251 8.76 -13.52 5.96
CA ASN A 251 10.00 -14.25 6.26
C ASN A 251 10.26 -15.29 5.14
N GLY A 252 11.36 -16.03 5.23
CA GLY A 252 11.71 -17.07 4.26
C GLY A 252 12.28 -16.57 2.94
N PRO A 253 12.73 -17.48 2.08
CA PRO A 253 13.33 -17.17 0.78
C PRO A 253 12.31 -16.61 -0.21
N GLU A 254 11.05 -17.04 -0.16
CA GLU A 254 9.97 -16.58 -1.04
C GLU A 254 9.69 -15.08 -0.91
N PHE A 255 9.91 -14.50 0.28
CA PHE A 255 9.75 -13.06 0.51
C PHE A 255 11.07 -12.27 0.47
N LYS A 256 12.19 -12.90 0.09
CA LYS A 256 13.49 -12.20 0.05
C LYS A 256 13.41 -10.95 -0.84
N THR A 257 12.95 -11.12 -2.08
CA THR A 257 12.81 -10.01 -3.04
C THR A 257 11.83 -8.94 -2.54
N THR A 258 10.73 -9.36 -1.87
CA THR A 258 9.78 -8.43 -1.23
C THR A 258 10.49 -7.56 -0.21
N ARG A 259 11.25 -8.18 0.72
CA ARG A 259 12.02 -7.43 1.72
C ARG A 259 13.07 -6.53 1.10
N ASP A 260 13.79 -6.99 0.08
CA ASP A 260 14.82 -6.19 -0.58
C ASP A 260 14.22 -4.92 -1.21
N HIS A 261 13.05 -5.01 -1.85
CA HIS A 261 12.37 -3.82 -2.38
C HIS A 261 11.84 -2.88 -1.31
N LEU A 262 11.29 -3.42 -0.21
CA LEU A 262 10.71 -2.60 0.87
C LEU A 262 11.78 -1.94 1.77
N LEU A 263 12.99 -2.47 1.79
CA LEU A 263 14.10 -1.94 2.60
C LEU A 263 15.04 -1.02 1.82
N ALA A 264 14.87 -0.91 0.50
CA ALA A 264 15.84 -0.29 -0.39
C ALA A 264 16.11 1.20 -0.12
N ASN A 265 15.17 1.92 0.50
CA ASN A 265 15.28 3.36 0.76
C ASN A 265 15.57 3.67 2.24
N LEU A 266 15.82 2.66 3.06
CA LEU A 266 16.16 2.86 4.47
C LEU A 266 17.65 2.71 4.69
N GLU A 267 18.18 3.55 5.56
CA GLU A 267 19.57 3.52 5.99
C GLU A 267 19.73 2.77 7.31
N GLY A 268 20.93 2.20 7.53
CA GLY A 268 21.29 1.48 8.74
C GLY A 268 21.81 0.08 8.49
N ASP A 269 22.00 -0.68 9.55
CA ASP A 269 22.46 -2.07 9.50
C ASP A 269 21.26 -3.04 9.44
N ARG A 270 21.34 -4.03 8.56
CA ARG A 270 20.28 -5.05 8.41
C ARG A 270 20.28 -6.10 9.53
N ALA A 271 21.46 -6.40 10.07
CA ALA A 271 21.67 -7.50 10.99
C ALA A 271 21.63 -7.07 12.46
N TRP A 272 22.12 -5.89 12.75
CA TRP A 272 22.35 -5.42 14.10
C TRP A 272 21.52 -4.17 14.42
N ARG A 273 20.87 -4.19 15.60
CA ARG A 273 20.08 -3.03 16.06
C ARG A 273 20.96 -1.84 16.42
N TYR A 274 22.10 -2.13 17.02
CA TYR A 274 23.10 -1.17 17.46
C TYR A 274 24.41 -1.45 16.74
N ASP A 275 25.19 -0.44 16.47
CA ASP A 275 26.59 -0.62 16.08
C ASP A 275 27.38 -1.31 17.21
N LYS A 276 28.56 -1.83 16.88
CA LYS A 276 29.36 -2.64 17.80
C LYS A 276 29.73 -1.87 19.09
N ASP A 277 30.07 -0.59 18.95
CA ASP A 277 30.52 0.23 20.10
C ASP A 277 29.34 0.59 21.00
N SER A 278 28.20 0.93 20.43
CA SER A 278 26.94 1.13 21.15
C SER A 278 26.48 -0.12 21.88
N TYR A 279 26.62 -1.31 21.25
CA TYR A 279 26.28 -2.59 21.89
C TYR A 279 27.19 -2.90 23.08
N GLU A 280 28.50 -2.69 22.96
CA GLU A 280 29.43 -2.90 24.07
C GLU A 280 29.20 -1.92 25.22
N SER A 281 28.86 -0.68 24.91
CA SER A 281 28.52 0.34 25.91
C SER A 281 27.25 -0.01 26.68
N LEU A 282 26.21 -0.50 26.00
CA LEU A 282 24.97 -1.00 26.63
C LEU A 282 25.24 -2.22 27.51
N LYS A 283 26.06 -3.14 27.04
CA LYS A 283 26.43 -4.35 27.83
C LYS A 283 27.15 -3.98 29.09
N LYS A 284 28.05 -2.99 29.07
CA LYS A 284 28.75 -2.48 30.28
C LYS A 284 27.77 -1.82 31.25
N ARG A 285 26.80 -1.02 30.78
CA ARG A 285 25.76 -0.39 31.62
C ARG A 285 24.90 -1.44 32.32
N HIS A 286 24.36 -2.41 31.59
CA HIS A 286 23.56 -3.48 32.21
C HIS A 286 24.33 -4.29 33.24
N LYS A 287 25.64 -4.54 33.04
CA LYS A 287 26.46 -5.24 34.02
C LYS A 287 26.63 -4.41 35.29
N SER A 288 26.85 -3.10 35.17
CA SER A 288 26.99 -2.21 36.33
C SER A 288 25.69 -1.98 37.13
N GLU A 289 24.51 -2.13 36.47
CA GLU A 289 23.21 -2.03 37.14
C GLU A 289 22.82 -3.30 37.91
N HIS A 290 23.34 -4.47 37.51
CA HIS A 290 23.14 -5.74 38.21
C HIS A 290 24.16 -6.02 39.31
N GLU A 291 25.25 -5.24 39.36
CA GLU A 291 26.28 -5.33 40.39
C GLU A 291 26.06 -4.32 41.55
N ARG A 292 24.98 -3.55 41.53
CA ARG A 292 24.50 -2.65 42.59
C ARG A 292 23.25 -3.24 43.26
#